data_8d1e4277351930d36dc10b0df7462f41
#
_entry.id   8d1e4277351930d36dc10b0df7462f41
#
_cell.length_a   1.000
_cell.length_b   1.000
_cell.length_c   1.000
_cell.angle_alpha   90.00
_cell.angle_beta   90.00
_cell.angle_gamma   90.00
#
_symmetry.space_group_name_H-M   'P 1'
#
loop_
_entity.id
_entity.type
_entity.pdbx_description
1 polymer ?
#
loop_
_entity_poly.entity_id
_entity_poly.type
_entity_poly.pdbx_seq_one_letter_code
_entity_poly.pdbx_strand_id
1 'polypeptide(L)'
;LPRKYNCIYTIKSEFEEKNSEYYTRFINDDTVFIHYTGITKPWHDWANYASADYFRNIYNISPWRNIPYKKAVKKHEHKEKYKHLLYQKKFLDGVFTAIKYNVMKG
;
A
#
# COMPACT_ATOMS: atom_id res chain seq x y z
N LEU A 1 5.60 23.13 -9.93
CA LEU A 1 6.81 22.31 -9.84
C LEU A 1 6.72 21.11 -10.77
N PRO A 2 7.83 20.71 -11.39
CA PRO A 2 7.85 19.45 -12.11
C PRO A 2 7.45 18.28 -11.23
N ARG A 3 6.75 17.30 -11.82
CA ARG A 3 6.24 16.13 -11.11
C ARG A 3 7.31 15.38 -10.30
N LYS A 4 8.57 15.36 -10.80
CA LYS A 4 9.66 14.67 -10.11
C LYS A 4 9.92 15.17 -8.69
N TYR A 5 9.57 16.42 -8.39
CA TYR A 5 9.74 17.01 -7.06
C TYR A 5 8.52 16.84 -6.16
N ASN A 6 7.39 16.44 -6.72
CA ASN A 6 6.16 16.23 -5.95
C ASN A 6 5.28 15.20 -6.65
N CYS A 7 5.75 13.97 -6.69
CA CYS A 7 5.01 12.88 -7.29
C CYS A 7 3.96 12.38 -6.30
N ILE A 8 2.72 12.79 -6.49
CA ILE A 8 1.59 12.31 -5.69
C ILE A 8 1.16 10.97 -6.27
N TYR A 9 1.14 9.94 -5.44
CA TYR A 9 0.83 8.58 -5.87
C TYR A 9 -0.06 7.87 -4.87
N THR A 10 -1.06 7.16 -5.39
CA THR A 10 -2.00 6.39 -4.59
C THR A 10 -1.84 4.91 -4.91
N ILE A 11 -1.43 4.11 -3.92
CA ILE A 11 -1.27 2.65 -4.10
C ILE A 11 -2.56 2.00 -4.55
N LYS A 12 -3.71 2.50 -4.08
CA LYS A 12 -5.01 2.02 -4.53
C LYS A 12 -5.19 2.11 -6.04
N SER A 13 -4.65 3.14 -6.69
CA SER A 13 -4.71 3.27 -8.14
C SER A 13 -3.97 2.15 -8.86
N GLU A 14 -2.81 1.73 -8.33
CA GLU A 14 -2.08 0.59 -8.85
C GLU A 14 -2.92 -0.69 -8.78
N PHE A 15 -3.57 -0.89 -7.66
CA PHE A 15 -4.48 -2.01 -7.43
C PHE A 15 -5.67 -1.97 -8.41
N GLU A 16 -6.33 -0.82 -8.59
CA GLU A 16 -7.50 -0.66 -9.46
C GLU A 16 -7.16 -0.83 -10.94
N GLU A 17 -5.99 -0.40 -11.36
CA GLU A 17 -5.54 -0.51 -12.75
C GLU A 17 -5.20 -1.96 -13.15
N LYS A 18 -5.02 -2.85 -12.19
CA LYS A 18 -4.69 -4.25 -12.44
C LYS A 18 -3.42 -4.42 -13.29
N ASN A 19 -2.50 -3.48 -13.16
CA ASN A 19 -1.27 -3.45 -13.92
C ASN A 19 -0.10 -3.24 -12.97
N SER A 20 0.75 -4.24 -12.84
CA SER A 20 1.90 -4.22 -11.93
C SER A 20 2.91 -3.13 -12.25
N GLU A 21 2.89 -2.60 -13.47
CA GLU A 21 3.79 -1.53 -13.90
C GLU A 21 3.11 -0.17 -13.95
N TYR A 22 1.88 -0.07 -13.43
CA TYR A 22 1.14 1.20 -13.44
C TYR A 22 1.95 2.35 -12.84
N TYR A 23 2.63 2.08 -11.73
CA TYR A 23 3.39 3.10 -11.03
C TYR A 23 4.53 3.68 -11.87
N THR A 24 5.08 2.93 -12.83
CA THR A 24 6.20 3.40 -13.66
C THR A 24 5.83 4.58 -14.54
N ARG A 25 4.53 4.80 -14.78
CA ARG A 25 4.05 5.98 -15.51
C ARG A 25 4.26 7.26 -14.71
N PHE A 26 4.35 7.15 -13.40
CA PHE A 26 4.38 8.28 -12.48
C PHE A 26 5.69 8.38 -11.71
N ILE A 27 6.30 7.24 -11.40
CA ILE A 27 7.51 7.14 -10.60
C ILE A 27 8.61 6.53 -11.47
N ASN A 28 9.73 7.24 -11.59
CA ASN A 28 10.89 6.81 -12.39
C ASN A 28 12.17 7.25 -11.69
N ASP A 29 13.33 6.98 -12.33
CA ASP A 29 14.64 7.26 -11.74
C ASP A 29 14.90 8.75 -11.47
N ASP A 30 14.19 9.65 -12.16
CA ASP A 30 14.29 11.09 -11.94
C ASP A 30 13.41 11.59 -10.80
N THR A 31 12.53 10.74 -10.25
CA THR A 31 11.62 11.13 -9.16
C THR A 31 12.42 11.41 -7.90
N VAL A 32 12.27 12.63 -7.35
CA VAL A 32 12.97 13.07 -6.15
C VAL A 32 12.16 12.77 -4.89
N PHE A 33 10.86 13.09 -4.90
CA PHE A 33 9.96 12.86 -3.78
C PHE A 33 8.72 12.12 -4.25
N ILE A 34 8.28 11.15 -3.44
CA ILE A 34 7.03 10.44 -3.65
C ILE A 34 6.13 10.74 -2.46
N HIS A 35 4.94 11.27 -2.74
CA HIS A 35 3.94 11.54 -1.72
C HIS A 35 2.82 10.50 -1.84
N TYR A 36 2.86 9.49 -0.98
CA TYR A 36 1.83 8.45 -0.95
C TYR A 36 0.56 8.98 -0.33
N THR A 37 -0.52 9.00 -1.10
CA THR A 37 -1.85 9.44 -0.65
C THR A 37 -2.81 8.24 -0.56
N GLY A 38 -4.00 8.48 -0.01
CA GLY A 38 -5.00 7.43 0.16
C GLY A 38 -4.86 6.69 1.49
N ILE A 39 -5.70 5.67 1.69
CA ILE A 39 -5.77 4.91 2.94
C ILE A 39 -4.60 3.93 3.05
N THR A 40 -4.29 3.23 1.97
CA THR A 40 -3.17 2.27 1.95
C THR A 40 -1.85 3.01 1.80
N LYS A 41 -0.96 2.81 2.74
CA LYS A 41 0.38 3.43 2.77
C LYS A 41 1.46 2.37 2.63
N PRO A 42 2.68 2.72 2.19
CA PRO A 42 3.75 1.75 1.99
C PRO A 42 4.20 1.06 3.28
N TRP A 43 3.90 1.63 4.45
CA TRP A 43 4.23 1.04 5.75
C TRP A 43 3.13 0.14 6.32
N HIS A 44 2.02 -0.04 5.60
CA HIS A 44 0.99 -1.01 5.98
C HIS A 44 1.40 -2.42 5.54
N ASP A 45 1.08 -3.43 6.34
CA ASP A 45 1.51 -4.81 6.07
C ASP A 45 0.84 -5.42 4.82
N TRP A 46 -0.28 -4.88 4.38
CA TRP A 46 -0.98 -5.34 3.17
C TRP A 46 -0.55 -4.63 1.89
N ALA A 47 0.37 -3.67 1.95
CA ALA A 47 0.81 -2.89 0.80
C ALA A 47 1.95 -3.58 0.04
N ASN A 48 1.72 -4.79 -0.46
CA ASN A 48 2.72 -5.59 -1.18
C ASN A 48 2.70 -5.28 -2.68
N TYR A 49 3.08 -4.05 -3.01
CA TYR A 49 3.17 -3.57 -4.40
C TYR A 49 4.56 -3.01 -4.66
N ALA A 50 4.98 -3.08 -5.92
CA ALA A 50 6.31 -2.59 -6.31
C ALA A 50 6.50 -1.12 -5.97
N SER A 51 5.45 -0.31 -6.07
CA SER A 51 5.52 1.12 -5.73
C SER A 51 5.82 1.38 -4.24
N ALA A 52 5.53 0.42 -3.36
CA ALA A 52 5.84 0.54 -1.94
C ALA A 52 7.32 0.21 -1.64
N ASP A 53 8.02 -0.42 -2.56
CA ASP A 53 9.40 -0.85 -2.37
C ASP A 53 10.37 0.31 -2.18
N TYR A 54 10.07 1.47 -2.74
CA TYR A 54 10.88 2.67 -2.53
C TYR A 54 10.99 3.02 -1.03
N PHE A 55 9.87 2.92 -0.30
CA PHE A 55 9.86 3.11 1.14
C PHE A 55 10.47 1.90 1.86
N ARG A 56 10.07 0.67 1.49
CA ARG A 56 10.44 -0.55 2.19
C ARG A 56 11.93 -0.85 2.10
N ASN A 57 12.57 -0.56 0.98
CA ASN A 57 14.01 -0.76 0.82
C ASN A 57 14.80 0.12 1.79
N ILE A 58 14.38 1.38 1.98
CA ILE A 58 15.02 2.28 2.94
C ILE A 58 14.70 1.84 4.37
N TYR A 59 13.47 1.44 4.64
CA TYR A 59 13.04 0.96 5.95
C TYR A 59 13.88 -0.23 6.41
N ASN A 60 14.13 -1.18 5.51
CA ASN A 60 14.85 -2.42 5.84
C ASN A 60 16.32 -2.21 6.18
N ILE A 61 16.91 -1.08 5.81
CA ILE A 61 18.28 -0.71 6.18
C ILE A 61 18.35 0.36 7.27
N SER A 62 17.20 0.81 7.76
CA SER A 62 17.10 1.85 8.79
C SER A 62 17.21 1.26 10.20
N PRO A 63 17.41 2.13 11.24
CA PRO A 63 17.35 1.67 12.64
C PRO A 63 15.99 1.07 13.03
N TRP A 64 14.93 1.36 12.28
CA TRP A 64 13.57 0.86 12.56
C TRP A 64 13.26 -0.47 11.88
N ARG A 65 14.24 -1.10 11.22
CA ARG A 65 14.02 -2.32 10.43
C ARG A 65 13.40 -3.49 11.19
N ASN A 66 13.55 -3.51 12.53
CA ASN A 66 13.00 -4.56 13.39
C ASN A 66 11.58 -4.27 13.87
N ILE A 67 11.04 -3.09 13.56
CA ILE A 67 9.67 -2.73 13.92
C ILE A 67 8.75 -3.26 12.81
N PRO A 68 7.76 -4.12 13.14
CA PRO A 68 6.85 -4.65 12.12
C PRO A 68 6.08 -3.54 11.40
N TYR A 69 5.71 -3.79 10.15
CA TYR A 69 4.82 -2.90 9.42
C TYR A 69 3.48 -2.77 10.14
N LYS A 70 2.86 -1.62 9.96
CA LYS A 70 1.61 -1.31 10.64
C LYS A 70 0.48 -2.24 10.18
N LYS A 71 -0.25 -2.80 11.15
CA LYS A 71 -1.42 -3.63 10.90
C LYS A 71 -2.68 -2.78 10.82
N ALA A 72 -3.71 -3.31 10.14
CA ALA A 72 -5.01 -2.66 10.11
C ALA A 72 -5.63 -2.61 11.50
N VAL A 73 -6.12 -1.44 11.91
CA VAL A 73 -6.75 -1.22 13.20
C VAL A 73 -8.17 -0.67 13.01
N LYS A 74 -8.30 0.40 12.24
CA LYS A 74 -9.58 1.05 12.01
C LYS A 74 -10.42 0.27 11.00
N LYS A 75 -11.74 0.43 11.06
CA LYS A 75 -12.67 -0.27 10.17
C LYS A 75 -12.34 -0.04 8.69
N HIS A 76 -12.07 1.19 8.28
CA HIS A 76 -11.75 1.48 6.88
C HIS A 76 -10.42 0.88 6.45
N GLU A 77 -9.46 0.70 7.37
CA GLU A 77 -8.20 0.02 7.08
C GLU A 77 -8.43 -1.47 6.82
N HIS A 78 -9.29 -2.12 7.59
CA HIS A 78 -9.66 -3.52 7.35
C HIS A 78 -10.37 -3.69 6.01
N LYS A 79 -11.21 -2.73 5.63
CA LYS A 79 -11.87 -2.73 4.32
C LYS A 79 -10.86 -2.69 3.18
N GLU A 80 -9.89 -1.80 3.26
CA GLU A 80 -8.81 -1.74 2.26
C GLU A 80 -8.00 -3.03 2.25
N LYS A 81 -7.65 -3.55 3.43
CA LYS A 81 -6.86 -4.76 3.55
C LYS A 81 -7.52 -5.96 2.88
N TYR A 82 -8.83 -6.21 3.15
CA TYR A 82 -9.46 -7.38 2.54
C TYR A 82 -9.55 -7.26 1.01
N LYS A 83 -9.79 -6.05 0.50
CA LYS A 83 -9.81 -5.82 -0.94
C LYS A 83 -8.47 -6.12 -1.59
N HIS A 84 -7.39 -5.63 -0.99
CA HIS A 84 -6.04 -5.88 -1.50
C HIS A 84 -5.67 -7.37 -1.43
N LEU A 85 -6.02 -8.05 -0.35
CA LEU A 85 -5.75 -9.49 -0.20
C LEU A 85 -6.50 -10.31 -1.24
N LEU A 86 -7.79 -10.05 -1.45
CA LEU A 86 -8.57 -10.72 -2.48
C LEU A 86 -7.99 -10.48 -3.85
N TYR A 87 -7.58 -9.25 -4.12
CA TYR A 87 -7.02 -8.86 -5.40
C TYR A 87 -5.67 -9.55 -5.67
N GLN A 88 -4.87 -9.73 -4.62
CA GLN A 88 -3.59 -10.44 -4.70
C GLN A 88 -3.74 -11.96 -4.71
N LYS A 89 -4.97 -12.46 -4.85
CA LYS A 89 -5.30 -13.89 -4.86
C LYS A 89 -5.00 -14.59 -3.52
N LYS A 90 -4.94 -13.86 -2.43
CA LYS A 90 -4.82 -14.40 -1.07
C LYS A 90 -6.22 -14.58 -0.49
N PHE A 91 -6.99 -15.50 -1.10
CA PHE A 91 -8.42 -15.60 -0.86
C PHE A 91 -8.79 -15.90 0.59
N LEU A 92 -8.08 -16.82 1.25
CA LEU A 92 -8.38 -17.17 2.64
C LEU A 92 -8.20 -15.96 3.56
N ASP A 93 -7.05 -15.30 3.47
CA ASP A 93 -6.76 -14.11 4.28
C ASP A 93 -7.73 -12.97 3.98
N GLY A 94 -8.08 -12.81 2.69
CA GLY A 94 -9.04 -11.80 2.28
C GLY A 94 -10.43 -12.06 2.84
N VAL A 95 -10.89 -13.31 2.79
CA VAL A 95 -12.20 -13.70 3.34
C VAL A 95 -12.24 -13.50 4.86
N PHE A 96 -11.22 -13.95 5.58
CA PHE A 96 -11.16 -13.74 7.03
C PHE A 96 -11.16 -12.25 7.37
N THR A 97 -10.42 -11.44 6.63
CA THR A 97 -10.37 -9.99 6.86
C THR A 97 -11.72 -9.34 6.54
N ALA A 98 -12.42 -9.81 5.50
CA ALA A 98 -13.76 -9.32 5.17
C ALA A 98 -14.78 -9.64 6.26
N ILE A 99 -14.72 -10.85 6.82
CA ILE A 99 -15.57 -11.24 7.94
C ILE A 99 -15.30 -10.33 9.14
N LYS A 100 -14.04 -10.11 9.46
CA LYS A 100 -13.64 -9.21 10.54
C LYS A 100 -14.17 -7.79 10.32
N TYR A 101 -14.09 -7.29 9.10
CA TYR A 101 -14.63 -5.97 8.75
C TYR A 101 -16.14 -5.91 9.00
N ASN A 102 -16.88 -6.94 8.57
CA ASN A 102 -18.33 -6.97 8.70
C ASN A 102 -18.83 -7.06 10.15
N VAL A 103 -18.02 -7.60 11.06
CA VAL A 103 -18.40 -7.68 12.48
C VAL A 103 -17.90 -6.47 13.29
N MET A 104 -17.08 -5.60 12.70
CA MET A 104 -16.60 -4.40 13.36
C MET A 104 -17.69 -3.34 13.43
N LYS A 105 -17.78 -2.66 14.56
CA LYS A 105 -18.69 -1.54 14.77
C LYS A 105 -17.98 -0.23 14.47
N GLY A 106 -18.63 0.59 13.66
CA GLY A 106 -18.17 1.94 13.35
C GLY A 106 -17.08 2.05 12.36
#